data_b31c18b9070a13582f5fd1828cdf3314
#
_entry.id   b31c18b9070a13582f5fd1828cdf3314
#
_cell.length_a   1.000
_cell.length_b   1.000
_cell.length_c   1.000
_cell.angle_alpha   90.00
_cell.angle_beta   90.00
_cell.angle_gamma   90.00
#
_symmetry.space_group_name_H-M   'P 1'
#
loop_
_entity.id
_entity.type
_entity.pdbx_description
1 polymer ?
#
loop_
_entity_poly.entity_id
_entity_poly.type
_entity_poly.pdbx_seq_one_letter_code
_entity_poly.pdbx_strand_id
1 'polypeptide(L)'
;INSFDAWAAIFAKKSTDFEFSVTNNIVQKERFRYFIKVPELAAFYSEITDYRTAEDVGVDRPDKNEILHNIPSTPQQEEFIEKLMQFAQSGDATILGRAPLSETEDKAKMLIATDYARKMALDMRLIDPNYDDHTDNKASHCARMIAEYYRKYDAQKGTQFVFSDLGTFQPGQWNVYSEIKRKLIEDYGIPSSEIRFIQECKNEKSRKAVIDAMNEGKVRVIFGSTSMLGTGVNAQKRAVAVHHLDTPWVRHEVA
;
A
#
# COMPACT_ATOMS: atom_id res chain seq x y z
N ILE A 1 -5.00 32.17 -11.66
CA ILE A 1 -4.16 32.23 -10.44
C ILE A 1 -2.88 31.44 -10.73
N ASN A 2 -1.73 32.13 -10.77
CA ASN A 2 -0.47 31.56 -11.27
C ASN A 2 0.44 31.02 -10.15
N SER A 3 0.00 31.04 -8.89
CA SER A 3 0.76 30.50 -7.76
C SER A 3 -0.16 29.81 -6.75
N PHE A 4 0.38 28.79 -6.09
CA PHE A 4 -0.31 28.09 -5.02
C PHE A 4 -0.65 29.01 -3.85
N ASP A 5 0.25 29.89 -3.46
CA ASP A 5 0.05 30.79 -2.31
C ASP A 5 -1.11 31.78 -2.56
N ALA A 6 -1.21 32.31 -3.77
CA ALA A 6 -2.32 33.19 -4.14
C ALA A 6 -3.66 32.42 -4.17
N TRP A 7 -3.66 31.20 -4.66
CA TRP A 7 -4.82 30.32 -4.63
C TRP A 7 -5.22 29.97 -3.19
N ALA A 8 -4.25 29.55 -2.38
CA ALA A 8 -4.49 29.15 -0.99
C ALA A 8 -5.00 30.31 -0.12
N ALA A 9 -4.53 31.54 -0.36
CA ALA A 9 -5.02 32.74 0.33
C ALA A 9 -6.52 33.00 0.08
N ILE A 10 -7.05 32.55 -1.05
CA ILE A 10 -8.46 32.75 -1.42
C ILE A 10 -9.34 31.58 -0.99
N PHE A 11 -8.87 30.35 -1.20
CA PHE A 11 -9.70 29.15 -1.13
C PHE A 11 -9.34 28.17 -0.01
N ALA A 12 -8.24 28.38 0.71
CA ALA A 12 -7.79 27.45 1.74
C ALA A 12 -7.72 28.13 3.12
N LYS A 13 -8.11 27.37 4.14
CA LYS A 13 -7.98 27.77 5.54
C LYS A 13 -7.00 26.86 6.24
N LYS A 14 -6.03 27.45 6.91
CA LYS A 14 -5.12 26.74 7.80
C LYS A 14 -5.81 26.43 9.12
N SER A 15 -5.50 25.27 9.67
CA SER A 15 -5.77 24.93 11.06
C SER A 15 -4.47 24.52 11.73
N THR A 16 -4.44 24.76 13.03
CA THR A 16 -3.33 24.36 13.88
C THR A 16 -3.78 23.16 14.68
N ASP A 17 -3.11 22.05 14.50
CA ASP A 17 -3.42 20.81 15.19
C ASP A 17 -2.18 20.24 15.89
N PHE A 18 -2.43 19.44 16.92
CA PHE A 18 -1.39 18.67 17.57
C PHE A 18 -1.23 17.33 16.85
N GLU A 19 0.01 17.02 16.48
CA GLU A 19 0.38 15.77 15.82
C GLU A 19 1.48 15.09 16.61
N PHE A 20 1.48 13.75 16.62
CA PHE A 20 2.62 13.00 17.13
C PHE A 20 3.74 13.06 16.09
N SER A 21 4.93 13.46 16.55
CA SER A 21 6.15 13.31 15.75
C SER A 21 6.58 11.85 15.74
N VAL A 22 7.49 11.49 14.83
CA VAL A 22 8.09 10.14 14.80
C VAL A 22 8.93 9.83 16.05
N THR A 23 9.27 10.86 16.85
CA THR A 23 9.91 10.71 18.16
C THR A 23 8.91 10.58 19.30
N ASN A 24 7.65 10.33 18.99
CA ASN A 24 6.52 10.20 19.92
C ASN A 24 6.27 11.44 20.80
N ASN A 25 6.70 12.61 20.34
CA ASN A 25 6.42 13.89 20.98
C ASN A 25 5.22 14.55 20.33
N ILE A 26 4.41 15.24 21.14
CA ILE A 26 3.32 16.07 20.62
C ILE A 26 3.92 17.38 20.08
N VAL A 27 3.71 17.62 18.80
CA VAL A 27 4.13 18.84 18.11
C VAL A 27 2.93 19.57 17.52
N GLN A 28 2.96 20.89 17.60
CA GLN A 28 1.93 21.73 17.00
C GLN A 28 2.32 22.04 15.56
N LYS A 29 1.42 21.75 14.62
CA LYS A 29 1.65 22.03 13.19
C LYS A 29 0.48 22.76 12.58
N GLU A 30 0.79 23.75 11.76
CA GLU A 30 -0.16 24.46 10.95
C GLU A 30 -0.22 23.83 9.55
N ARG A 31 -1.44 23.49 9.10
CA ARG A 31 -1.67 22.88 7.78
C ARG A 31 -2.92 23.44 7.12
N PHE A 32 -2.93 23.50 5.81
CA PHE A 32 -4.18 23.71 5.06
C PHE A 32 -5.03 22.44 5.15
N ARG A 33 -6.21 22.53 5.80
CA ARG A 33 -7.11 21.39 5.99
C ARG A 33 -8.50 21.60 5.41
N TYR A 34 -8.90 22.83 5.18
CA TYR A 34 -10.25 23.15 4.76
C TYR A 34 -10.23 24.04 3.53
N PHE A 35 -11.21 23.80 2.66
CA PHE A 35 -11.55 24.75 1.62
C PHE A 35 -12.51 25.79 2.18
N ILE A 36 -12.32 27.02 1.79
CA ILE A 36 -13.25 28.13 2.01
C ILE A 36 -13.77 28.63 0.66
N LYS A 37 -14.88 29.34 0.65
CA LYS A 37 -15.55 29.78 -0.59
C LYS A 37 -15.81 28.61 -1.55
N VAL A 38 -16.32 27.51 -1.00
CA VAL A 38 -16.59 26.28 -1.75
C VAL A 38 -17.55 26.50 -2.92
N PRO A 39 -18.64 27.30 -2.79
CA PRO A 39 -19.53 27.56 -3.92
C PRO A 39 -18.82 28.25 -5.10
N GLU A 40 -17.98 29.24 -4.83
CA GLU A 40 -17.23 29.98 -5.88
C GLU A 40 -16.17 29.06 -6.53
N LEU A 41 -15.51 28.22 -5.72
CA LEU A 41 -14.56 27.24 -6.22
C LEU A 41 -15.26 26.19 -7.11
N ALA A 42 -16.42 25.70 -6.70
CA ALA A 42 -17.22 24.76 -7.47
C ALA A 42 -17.71 25.38 -8.79
N ALA A 43 -18.19 26.63 -8.75
CA ALA A 43 -18.59 27.34 -9.95
C ALA A 43 -17.44 27.52 -10.95
N PHE A 44 -16.25 27.87 -10.46
CA PHE A 44 -15.05 27.96 -11.30
C PHE A 44 -14.66 26.62 -11.93
N TYR A 45 -14.71 25.53 -11.15
CA TYR A 45 -14.40 24.20 -11.67
C TYR A 45 -15.46 23.69 -12.66
N SER A 46 -16.73 24.02 -12.46
CA SER A 46 -17.82 23.59 -13.35
C SER A 46 -17.71 24.15 -14.78
N GLU A 47 -16.96 25.26 -14.96
CA GLU A 47 -16.71 25.83 -16.29
C GLU A 47 -15.76 24.99 -17.15
N ILE A 48 -14.90 24.20 -16.50
CA ILE A 48 -13.82 23.45 -17.17
C ILE A 48 -13.87 21.93 -16.93
N THR A 49 -14.84 21.45 -16.12
CA THR A 49 -14.96 20.03 -15.78
C THR A 49 -16.41 19.55 -15.91
N ASP A 50 -16.59 18.36 -16.48
CA ASP A 50 -17.83 17.61 -16.38
C ASP A 50 -17.66 16.55 -15.27
N TYR A 51 -18.14 16.88 -14.07
CA TYR A 51 -18.06 15.99 -12.91
C TYR A 51 -19.30 15.10 -12.86
N ARG A 52 -19.05 13.78 -12.83
CA ARG A 52 -20.11 12.77 -12.70
C ARG A 52 -19.75 11.80 -11.58
N THR A 53 -20.69 11.54 -10.71
CA THR A 53 -20.57 10.48 -9.71
C THR A 53 -20.93 9.12 -10.32
N ALA A 54 -20.56 8.04 -9.64
CA ALA A 54 -21.01 6.70 -10.04
C ALA A 54 -22.54 6.57 -10.04
N GLU A 55 -23.22 7.28 -9.15
CA GLU A 55 -24.68 7.35 -9.07
C GLU A 55 -25.27 8.08 -10.28
N ASP A 56 -24.68 9.20 -10.71
CA ASP A 56 -25.12 9.96 -11.88
C ASP A 56 -25.06 9.14 -13.17
N VAL A 57 -24.11 8.21 -13.27
CA VAL A 57 -23.93 7.37 -14.46
C VAL A 57 -24.47 5.95 -14.30
N GLY A 58 -25.09 5.66 -13.15
CA GLY A 58 -25.74 4.35 -12.89
C GLY A 58 -24.75 3.19 -12.85
N VAL A 59 -23.50 3.41 -12.39
CA VAL A 59 -22.53 2.34 -12.23
C VAL A 59 -22.92 1.50 -11.01
N ASP A 60 -23.27 0.25 -11.27
CA ASP A 60 -23.50 -0.74 -10.21
C ASP A 60 -22.16 -1.11 -9.56
N ARG A 61 -22.07 -0.95 -8.25
CA ARG A 61 -20.89 -1.26 -7.45
C ARG A 61 -21.21 -2.37 -6.46
N PRO A 62 -20.31 -3.34 -6.27
CA PRO A 62 -20.49 -4.34 -5.24
C PRO A 62 -20.44 -3.70 -3.84
N ASP A 63 -21.16 -4.32 -2.91
CA ASP A 63 -21.07 -3.96 -1.51
C ASP A 63 -19.65 -4.22 -0.97
N LYS A 64 -19.11 -3.25 -0.25
CA LYS A 64 -17.79 -3.30 0.36
C LYS A 64 -17.90 -3.68 1.84
N ASN A 65 -17.22 -4.75 2.22
CA ASN A 65 -17.04 -5.14 3.62
C ASN A 65 -15.56 -4.97 4.00
N GLU A 66 -15.24 -3.94 4.79
CA GLU A 66 -13.88 -3.68 5.25
C GLU A 66 -13.59 -4.47 6.52
N ILE A 67 -12.51 -5.26 6.50
CA ILE A 67 -12.03 -6.02 7.65
C ILE A 67 -10.61 -5.53 7.97
N LEU A 68 -10.47 -4.86 9.12
CA LEU A 68 -9.18 -4.43 9.62
C LEU A 68 -8.53 -5.57 10.42
N HIS A 69 -7.41 -6.10 9.92
CA HIS A 69 -6.58 -7.06 10.63
C HIS A 69 -5.50 -6.33 11.43
N ASN A 70 -5.68 -6.23 12.74
CA ASN A 70 -4.66 -5.69 13.62
C ASN A 70 -3.64 -6.79 13.96
N ILE A 71 -2.43 -6.67 13.43
CA ILE A 71 -1.35 -7.62 13.62
C ILE A 71 -0.37 -7.01 14.62
N PRO A 72 -0.19 -7.63 15.81
CA PRO A 72 0.77 -7.17 16.80
C PRO A 72 2.19 -7.11 16.26
N SER A 73 3.02 -6.21 16.79
CA SER A 73 4.45 -6.18 16.48
C SER A 73 5.14 -7.45 16.97
N THR A 74 6.11 -7.92 16.20
CA THR A 74 7.00 -9.00 16.63
C THR A 74 8.09 -8.44 17.56
N PRO A 75 8.75 -9.27 18.39
CA PRO A 75 9.85 -8.80 19.25
C PRO A 75 10.98 -8.07 18.49
N GLN A 76 11.31 -8.53 17.29
CA GLN A 76 12.30 -7.88 16.44
C GLN A 76 11.84 -6.51 15.93
N GLN A 77 10.55 -6.36 15.65
CA GLN A 77 9.97 -5.06 15.28
C GLN A 77 10.00 -4.10 16.47
N GLU A 78 9.68 -4.56 17.67
CA GLU A 78 9.73 -3.73 18.88
C GLU A 78 11.15 -3.21 19.15
N GLU A 79 12.15 -4.07 19.09
CA GLU A 79 13.56 -3.66 19.20
C GLU A 79 13.95 -2.64 18.12
N PHE A 80 13.49 -2.85 16.89
CA PHE A 80 13.81 -1.95 15.78
C PHE A 80 13.10 -0.60 15.89
N ILE A 81 11.90 -0.54 16.47
CA ILE A 81 11.20 0.73 16.78
C ILE A 81 12.06 1.61 17.68
N GLU A 82 12.69 1.03 18.72
CA GLU A 82 13.56 1.79 19.61
C GLU A 82 14.78 2.37 18.88
N LYS A 83 15.42 1.56 18.01
CA LYS A 83 16.52 2.02 17.15
C LYS A 83 16.08 3.14 16.22
N LEU A 84 14.90 3.02 15.65
CA LEU A 84 14.32 4.02 14.74
C LEU A 84 14.01 5.33 15.46
N MET A 85 13.51 5.28 16.68
CA MET A 85 13.28 6.47 17.52
C MET A 85 14.60 7.17 17.87
N GLN A 86 15.63 6.41 18.23
CA GLN A 86 16.97 6.95 18.51
C GLN A 86 17.58 7.62 17.26
N PHE A 87 17.48 6.98 16.10
CA PHE A 87 17.89 7.57 14.83
C PHE A 87 17.14 8.87 14.53
N ALA A 88 15.83 8.88 14.68
CA ALA A 88 15.01 10.07 14.41
C ALA A 88 15.38 11.26 15.33
N GLN A 89 15.83 10.99 16.56
CA GLN A 89 16.28 12.01 17.51
C GLN A 89 17.69 12.50 17.19
N SER A 90 18.64 11.58 17.05
CA SER A 90 20.07 11.88 16.93
C SER A 90 20.52 12.23 15.51
N GLY A 91 19.87 11.63 14.49
CA GLY A 91 20.36 11.64 13.11
C GLY A 91 21.49 10.63 12.85
N ASP A 92 21.89 9.85 13.87
CA ASP A 92 22.94 8.85 13.73
C ASP A 92 22.44 7.61 12.96
N ALA A 93 22.75 7.54 11.68
CA ALA A 93 22.34 6.45 10.81
C ALA A 93 23.04 5.11 11.10
N THR A 94 24.13 5.12 11.88
CA THR A 94 24.84 3.89 12.26
C THR A 94 24.00 3.00 13.17
N ILE A 95 23.06 3.58 13.90
CA ILE A 95 22.06 2.86 14.72
C ILE A 95 21.20 1.91 13.86
N LEU A 96 20.97 2.30 12.60
CA LEU A 96 20.22 1.50 11.62
C LEU A 96 21.11 0.59 10.77
N GLY A 97 22.40 0.48 11.10
CA GLY A 97 23.37 -0.32 10.36
C GLY A 97 23.80 0.25 9.01
N ARG A 98 23.59 1.55 8.77
CA ARG A 98 23.99 2.22 7.52
C ARG A 98 25.10 3.26 7.74
N ALA A 99 25.73 3.69 6.63
CA ALA A 99 26.70 4.78 6.66
C ALA A 99 26.08 6.09 7.20
N PRO A 100 26.91 6.98 7.80
CA PRO A 100 26.47 8.30 8.21
C PRO A 100 25.75 9.05 7.09
N LEU A 101 24.75 9.88 7.46
CA LEU A 101 23.98 10.65 6.49
C LEU A 101 24.84 11.73 5.81
N SER A 102 24.65 11.93 4.53
CA SER A 102 25.10 13.14 3.84
C SER A 102 24.26 14.35 4.25
N GLU A 103 24.72 15.57 3.97
CA GLU A 103 23.97 16.80 4.27
C GLU A 103 22.56 16.83 3.65
N THR A 104 22.39 16.24 2.48
CA THR A 104 21.09 16.15 1.81
C THR A 104 20.18 15.13 2.50
N GLU A 105 20.74 14.00 2.91
CA GLU A 105 20.00 12.96 3.63
C GLU A 105 19.63 13.43 5.04
N ASP A 106 20.45 14.20 5.70
CA ASP A 106 20.13 14.74 7.04
C ASP A 106 18.88 15.63 7.00
N LYS A 107 18.73 16.45 5.97
CA LYS A 107 17.48 17.22 5.74
C LYS A 107 16.27 16.33 5.50
N ALA A 108 16.48 15.13 4.98
CA ALA A 108 15.45 14.14 4.68
C ALA A 108 15.35 13.01 5.71
N LYS A 109 16.04 13.11 6.87
CA LYS A 109 16.13 12.02 7.87
C LYS A 109 14.78 11.47 8.30
N MET A 110 13.76 12.32 8.37
CA MET A 110 12.41 11.90 8.74
C MET A 110 11.74 11.09 7.65
N LEU A 111 12.04 11.36 6.38
CA LEU A 111 11.58 10.54 5.26
C LEU A 111 12.27 9.17 5.29
N ILE A 112 13.55 9.14 5.61
CA ILE A 112 14.31 7.90 5.80
C ILE A 112 13.72 7.08 6.95
N ALA A 113 13.46 7.70 8.09
CA ALA A 113 12.82 7.05 9.23
C ALA A 113 11.45 6.45 8.85
N THR A 114 10.65 7.19 8.09
CA THR A 114 9.34 6.73 7.61
C THR A 114 9.46 5.55 6.66
N ASP A 115 10.44 5.54 5.75
CA ASP A 115 10.69 4.42 4.84
C ASP A 115 11.06 3.15 5.62
N TYR A 116 11.96 3.26 6.59
CA TYR A 116 12.31 2.14 7.47
C TYR A 116 11.12 1.65 8.30
N ALA A 117 10.30 2.57 8.84
CA ALA A 117 9.11 2.22 9.58
C ALA A 117 8.09 1.44 8.72
N ARG A 118 7.88 1.85 7.48
CA ARG A 118 7.00 1.15 6.53
C ARG A 118 7.54 -0.24 6.19
N LYS A 119 8.84 -0.35 5.90
CA LYS A 119 9.50 -1.63 5.60
C LYS A 119 9.40 -2.59 6.79
N MET A 120 9.78 -2.12 7.98
CA MET A 120 9.68 -2.88 9.23
C MET A 120 8.25 -3.37 9.47
N ALA A 121 7.27 -2.49 9.32
CA ALA A 121 5.86 -2.83 9.54
C ALA A 121 5.33 -3.88 8.57
N LEU A 122 5.92 -4.02 7.39
CA LEU A 122 5.56 -5.03 6.41
C LEU A 122 6.29 -6.35 6.65
N ASP A 123 7.63 -6.32 6.63
CA ASP A 123 8.50 -7.47 6.91
C ASP A 123 9.92 -6.98 7.22
N MET A 124 10.50 -7.44 8.32
CA MET A 124 11.85 -7.07 8.75
C MET A 124 12.93 -7.40 7.71
N ARG A 125 12.71 -8.44 6.89
CA ARG A 125 13.62 -8.84 5.81
C ARG A 125 13.71 -7.83 4.66
N LEU A 126 12.82 -6.83 4.61
CA LEU A 126 12.98 -5.65 3.73
C LEU A 126 14.06 -4.69 4.19
N ILE A 127 14.47 -4.77 5.44
CA ILE A 127 15.56 -3.99 6.02
C ILE A 127 16.88 -4.76 5.89
N ASP A 128 16.90 -6.00 6.38
CA ASP A 128 18.04 -6.92 6.27
C ASP A 128 17.51 -8.35 6.04
N PRO A 129 17.90 -9.01 4.93
CA PRO A 129 17.49 -10.38 4.61
C PRO A 129 17.85 -11.43 5.68
N ASN A 130 18.77 -11.12 6.60
CA ASN A 130 19.16 -12.01 7.69
C ASN A 130 18.15 -12.06 8.86
N TYR A 131 17.13 -11.19 8.87
CA TYR A 131 16.05 -11.34 9.84
C TYR A 131 15.24 -12.61 9.60
N ASP A 132 14.77 -13.21 10.70
CA ASP A 132 13.98 -14.44 10.64
C ASP A 132 12.59 -14.21 10.05
N ASP A 133 12.04 -15.26 9.42
CA ASP A 133 10.63 -15.32 9.04
C ASP A 133 9.77 -15.57 10.28
N HIS A 134 9.01 -14.57 10.70
CA HIS A 134 8.13 -14.70 11.85
C HIS A 134 6.73 -15.13 11.41
N THR A 135 6.15 -16.13 12.11
CA THR A 135 4.83 -16.70 11.78
C THR A 135 3.68 -15.70 11.86
N ASP A 136 3.85 -14.63 12.62
CA ASP A 136 2.83 -13.60 12.84
C ASP A 136 3.16 -12.26 12.15
N ASN A 137 4.11 -12.23 11.20
CA ASN A 137 4.32 -11.05 10.38
C ASN A 137 3.19 -10.85 9.36
N LYS A 138 3.12 -9.68 8.74
CA LYS A 138 2.06 -9.36 7.76
C LYS A 138 2.06 -10.29 6.55
N ALA A 139 3.23 -10.72 6.08
CA ALA A 139 3.34 -11.63 4.94
C ALA A 139 2.71 -12.99 5.26
N SER A 140 3.00 -13.55 6.43
CA SER A 140 2.43 -14.82 6.91
C SER A 140 0.92 -14.70 7.14
N HIS A 141 0.47 -13.60 7.75
CA HIS A 141 -0.95 -13.36 7.96
C HIS A 141 -1.71 -13.22 6.63
N CYS A 142 -1.15 -12.47 5.68
CA CYS A 142 -1.73 -12.33 4.35
C CYS A 142 -1.85 -13.67 3.62
N ALA A 143 -0.80 -14.50 3.64
CA ALA A 143 -0.83 -15.83 3.05
C ALA A 143 -1.95 -16.70 3.65
N ARG A 144 -2.13 -16.67 4.97
CA ARG A 144 -3.21 -17.36 5.65
C ARG A 144 -4.60 -16.89 5.19
N MET A 145 -4.82 -15.58 5.14
CA MET A 145 -6.08 -15.01 4.69
C MET A 145 -6.39 -15.35 3.22
N ILE A 146 -5.40 -15.23 2.35
CA ILE A 146 -5.55 -15.64 0.94
C ILE A 146 -5.96 -17.11 0.84
N ALA A 147 -5.29 -18.00 1.59
CA ALA A 147 -5.57 -19.43 1.58
C ALA A 147 -6.98 -19.75 2.12
N GLU A 148 -7.43 -19.02 3.14
CA GLU A 148 -8.79 -19.15 3.67
C GLU A 148 -9.84 -18.77 2.63
N TYR A 149 -9.71 -17.61 2.00
CA TYR A 149 -10.62 -17.17 0.94
C TYR A 149 -10.52 -18.03 -0.31
N TYR A 150 -9.34 -18.53 -0.65
CA TYR A 150 -9.15 -19.46 -1.76
C TYR A 150 -9.99 -20.72 -1.60
N ARG A 151 -10.00 -21.32 -0.38
CA ARG A 151 -10.80 -22.51 -0.05
C ARG A 151 -12.29 -22.19 0.04
N LYS A 152 -12.64 -21.10 0.74
CA LYS A 152 -14.03 -20.67 0.94
C LYS A 152 -14.77 -20.45 -0.38
N TYR A 153 -14.07 -19.89 -1.37
CA TYR A 153 -14.66 -19.55 -2.66
C TYR A 153 -14.17 -20.44 -3.82
N ASP A 154 -13.79 -21.69 -3.53
CA ASP A 154 -13.26 -22.61 -4.55
C ASP A 154 -14.32 -23.03 -5.57
N ALA A 155 -15.55 -23.29 -5.13
CA ALA A 155 -16.63 -23.71 -6.02
C ALA A 155 -16.92 -22.71 -7.16
N GLN A 156 -16.79 -21.42 -6.89
CA GLN A 156 -17.01 -20.35 -7.86
C GLN A 156 -15.72 -19.82 -8.51
N LYS A 157 -14.57 -20.42 -8.19
CA LYS A 157 -13.26 -19.98 -8.65
C LYS A 157 -13.02 -18.50 -8.36
N GLY A 158 -13.35 -18.07 -7.12
CA GLY A 158 -13.21 -16.69 -6.66
C GLY A 158 -11.77 -16.21 -6.75
N THR A 159 -11.56 -14.97 -7.18
CA THR A 159 -10.24 -14.38 -7.39
C THR A 159 -9.93 -13.32 -6.34
N GLN A 160 -8.66 -13.11 -6.07
CA GLN A 160 -8.18 -12.21 -5.03
C GLN A 160 -7.09 -11.29 -5.56
N PHE A 161 -7.11 -10.04 -5.12
CA PHE A 161 -6.10 -9.05 -5.43
C PHE A 161 -5.25 -8.79 -4.18
N VAL A 162 -3.95 -8.68 -4.37
CA VAL A 162 -3.00 -8.34 -3.29
C VAL A 162 -2.22 -7.11 -3.68
N PHE A 163 -2.42 -6.04 -2.94
CA PHE A 163 -1.79 -4.75 -3.16
C PHE A 163 -0.68 -4.50 -2.15
N SER A 164 0.50 -4.16 -2.64
CA SER A 164 1.59 -3.56 -1.87
C SER A 164 2.46 -2.71 -2.79
N ASP A 165 2.84 -1.53 -2.34
CA ASP A 165 3.78 -0.65 -3.03
C ASP A 165 5.23 -0.90 -2.57
N LEU A 166 5.39 -1.65 -1.47
CA LEU A 166 6.69 -2.10 -0.95
C LEU A 166 6.88 -3.61 -1.16
N GLY A 167 8.14 -4.02 -1.27
CA GLY A 167 8.49 -5.44 -1.39
C GLY A 167 7.90 -6.11 -2.63
N THR A 168 7.72 -5.35 -3.71
CA THR A 168 7.19 -5.82 -4.99
C THR A 168 8.12 -6.82 -5.66
N PHE A 169 7.60 -7.60 -6.60
CA PHE A 169 8.37 -8.62 -7.30
C PHE A 169 9.61 -8.06 -8.00
N GLN A 170 10.76 -8.63 -7.66
CA GLN A 170 12.05 -8.38 -8.30
C GLN A 170 12.75 -9.72 -8.56
N PRO A 171 13.03 -10.06 -9.83
CA PRO A 171 13.71 -11.31 -10.17
C PRO A 171 15.10 -11.41 -9.53
N GLY A 172 15.41 -12.57 -8.94
CA GLY A 172 16.71 -12.85 -8.35
C GLY A 172 17.00 -12.19 -7.00
N GLN A 173 16.03 -11.46 -6.43
CA GLN A 173 16.13 -10.89 -5.09
C GLN A 173 14.94 -11.34 -4.24
N TRP A 174 15.19 -11.47 -2.92
CA TRP A 174 14.11 -11.70 -1.97
C TRP A 174 13.14 -10.53 -1.98
N ASN A 175 11.86 -10.81 -2.00
CA ASN A 175 10.80 -9.80 -1.95
C ASN A 175 9.54 -10.39 -1.32
N VAL A 176 8.68 -9.53 -0.79
CA VAL A 176 7.47 -9.94 -0.06
C VAL A 176 6.48 -10.70 -0.94
N TYR A 177 6.35 -10.32 -2.21
CA TYR A 177 5.45 -11.01 -3.14
C TYR A 177 5.86 -12.47 -3.34
N SER A 178 7.15 -12.69 -3.61
CA SER A 178 7.71 -14.04 -3.78
C SER A 178 7.61 -14.87 -2.51
N GLU A 179 7.77 -14.23 -1.35
CA GLU A 179 7.64 -14.90 -0.06
C GLU A 179 6.20 -15.33 0.22
N ILE A 180 5.22 -14.45 0.01
CA ILE A 180 3.81 -14.82 0.16
C ILE A 180 3.44 -15.93 -0.84
N LYS A 181 3.90 -15.83 -2.09
CA LYS A 181 3.67 -16.88 -3.10
C LYS A 181 4.27 -18.22 -2.67
N ARG A 182 5.50 -18.22 -2.13
CA ARG A 182 6.15 -19.42 -1.59
C ARG A 182 5.27 -20.07 -0.50
N LYS A 183 4.84 -19.27 0.49
CA LYS A 183 3.95 -19.75 1.58
C LYS A 183 2.64 -20.30 1.02
N LEU A 184 2.01 -19.65 0.06
CA LEU A 184 0.78 -20.13 -0.57
C LEU A 184 0.96 -21.50 -1.24
N ILE A 185 2.11 -21.73 -1.86
CA ILE A 185 2.43 -23.00 -2.53
C ILE A 185 2.82 -24.08 -1.51
N GLU A 186 3.80 -23.78 -0.64
CA GLU A 186 4.43 -24.76 0.24
C GLU A 186 3.58 -25.09 1.46
N ASP A 187 3.00 -24.06 2.11
CA ASP A 187 2.26 -24.24 3.36
C ASP A 187 0.77 -24.52 3.12
N TYR A 188 0.21 -24.00 2.02
CA TYR A 188 -1.24 -24.08 1.75
C TYR A 188 -1.62 -24.90 0.52
N GLY A 189 -0.65 -25.35 -0.29
CA GLY A 189 -0.87 -26.22 -1.44
C GLY A 189 -1.56 -25.56 -2.63
N ILE A 190 -1.54 -24.22 -2.74
CA ILE A 190 -2.15 -23.50 -3.87
C ILE A 190 -1.24 -23.65 -5.09
N PRO A 191 -1.76 -24.06 -6.26
CA PRO A 191 -0.95 -24.26 -7.45
C PRO A 191 -0.25 -22.97 -7.90
N SER A 192 1.05 -23.03 -8.16
CA SER A 192 1.84 -21.87 -8.65
C SER A 192 1.27 -21.26 -9.94
N SER A 193 0.63 -22.07 -10.77
CA SER A 193 -0.03 -21.62 -12.00
C SER A 193 -1.20 -20.67 -11.77
N GLU A 194 -1.81 -20.70 -10.59
CA GLU A 194 -2.96 -19.86 -10.23
C GLU A 194 -2.56 -18.56 -9.53
N ILE A 195 -1.25 -18.33 -9.31
CA ILE A 195 -0.71 -17.14 -8.66
C ILE A 195 0.17 -16.37 -9.65
N ARG A 196 -0.11 -15.08 -9.86
CA ARG A 196 0.64 -14.23 -10.80
C ARG A 196 1.04 -12.90 -10.17
N PHE A 197 2.15 -12.37 -10.66
CA PHE A 197 2.59 -11.00 -10.41
C PHE A 197 2.36 -10.17 -11.67
N ILE A 198 1.71 -9.02 -11.55
CA ILE A 198 1.48 -8.16 -12.72
C ILE A 198 2.79 -7.65 -13.32
N GLN A 199 3.85 -7.54 -12.50
CA GLN A 199 5.19 -7.15 -12.93
C GLN A 199 5.85 -8.15 -13.89
N GLU A 200 5.38 -9.40 -13.94
CA GLU A 200 5.87 -10.40 -14.92
C GLU A 200 5.36 -10.10 -16.34
N CYS A 201 4.34 -9.25 -16.47
CA CYS A 201 3.77 -8.88 -17.76
C CYS A 201 4.64 -7.85 -18.48
N LYS A 202 5.30 -8.27 -19.55
CA LYS A 202 6.23 -7.42 -20.32
C LYS A 202 5.55 -6.45 -21.29
N ASN A 203 4.29 -6.68 -21.62
CA ASN A 203 3.52 -5.91 -22.58
C ASN A 203 2.02 -6.04 -22.35
N GLU A 204 1.23 -5.19 -23.03
CA GLU A 204 -0.24 -5.18 -22.89
C GLU A 204 -0.91 -6.51 -23.27
N LYS A 205 -0.34 -7.27 -24.21
CA LYS A 205 -0.88 -8.58 -24.60
C LYS A 205 -0.76 -9.59 -23.46
N SER A 206 0.40 -9.65 -22.79
CA SER A 206 0.59 -10.52 -21.63
C SER A 206 -0.24 -10.08 -20.43
N ARG A 207 -0.39 -8.76 -20.22
CA ARG A 207 -1.25 -8.20 -19.19
C ARG A 207 -2.71 -8.58 -19.42
N LYS A 208 -3.21 -8.41 -20.64
CA LYS A 208 -4.57 -8.80 -21.01
C LYS A 208 -4.80 -10.29 -20.79
N ALA A 209 -3.84 -11.16 -21.17
CA ALA A 209 -3.95 -12.60 -20.97
C ALA A 209 -4.10 -12.99 -19.49
N VAL A 210 -3.39 -12.33 -18.58
CA VAL A 210 -3.53 -12.55 -17.13
C VAL A 210 -4.91 -12.07 -16.64
N ILE A 211 -5.37 -10.92 -17.10
CA ILE A 211 -6.70 -10.39 -16.75
C ILE A 211 -7.81 -11.33 -17.23
N ASP A 212 -7.72 -11.81 -18.46
CA ASP A 212 -8.68 -12.77 -19.01
C ASP A 212 -8.65 -14.07 -18.20
N ALA A 213 -7.48 -14.60 -17.85
CA ALA A 213 -7.32 -15.78 -17.01
C ALA A 213 -7.91 -15.62 -15.60
N MET A 214 -7.86 -14.41 -15.01
CA MET A 214 -8.55 -14.10 -13.76
C MET A 214 -10.06 -14.14 -13.94
N ASN A 215 -10.59 -13.49 -14.97
CA ASN A 215 -12.02 -13.49 -15.26
C ASN A 215 -12.57 -14.89 -15.58
N GLU A 216 -11.72 -15.80 -16.07
CA GLU A 216 -12.03 -17.22 -16.28
C GLU A 216 -11.85 -18.09 -15.02
N GLY A 217 -11.22 -17.56 -13.97
CA GLY A 217 -10.92 -18.29 -12.73
C GLY A 217 -9.73 -19.25 -12.84
N LYS A 218 -8.90 -19.13 -13.88
CA LYS A 218 -7.64 -19.89 -14.06
C LYS A 218 -6.49 -19.31 -13.23
N VAL A 219 -6.46 -18.00 -13.05
CA VAL A 219 -5.61 -17.30 -12.10
C VAL A 219 -6.48 -16.84 -10.95
N ARG A 220 -6.14 -17.26 -9.73
CA ARG A 220 -6.96 -17.03 -8.54
C ARG A 220 -6.39 -15.92 -7.64
N VAL A 221 -5.09 -15.65 -7.71
CA VAL A 221 -4.42 -14.63 -6.91
C VAL A 221 -3.51 -13.79 -7.80
N ILE A 222 -3.69 -12.47 -7.77
CA ILE A 222 -2.83 -11.53 -8.47
C ILE A 222 -2.23 -10.53 -7.51
N PHE A 223 -0.93 -10.30 -7.63
CA PHE A 223 -0.19 -9.29 -6.89
C PHE A 223 0.16 -8.12 -7.79
N GLY A 224 0.10 -6.93 -7.26
CA GLY A 224 0.55 -5.72 -7.94
C GLY A 224 0.59 -4.50 -7.06
N SER A 225 1.32 -3.48 -7.49
CA SER A 225 1.29 -2.17 -6.84
C SER A 225 -0.02 -1.44 -7.16
N THR A 226 -0.34 -0.46 -6.34
CA THR A 226 -1.51 0.40 -6.53
C THR A 226 -1.51 1.04 -7.93
N SER A 227 -0.35 1.50 -8.41
CA SER A 227 -0.20 2.09 -9.74
C SER A 227 -0.43 1.11 -10.90
N MET A 228 -0.18 -0.18 -10.70
CA MET A 228 -0.28 -1.19 -11.77
C MET A 228 -1.63 -1.90 -11.82
N LEU A 229 -2.31 -2.07 -10.69
CA LEU A 229 -3.58 -2.80 -10.60
C LEU A 229 -4.74 -1.95 -10.10
N GLY A 230 -4.51 -0.76 -9.53
CA GLY A 230 -5.52 0.03 -8.86
C GLY A 230 -6.55 0.67 -9.79
N THR A 231 -6.17 0.96 -11.04
CA THR A 231 -7.07 1.60 -12.02
C THR A 231 -6.96 0.96 -13.40
N GLY A 232 -8.08 0.95 -14.15
CA GLY A 232 -8.10 0.49 -15.54
C GLY A 232 -7.96 -1.02 -15.73
N VAL A 233 -8.09 -1.82 -14.67
CA VAL A 233 -7.97 -3.28 -14.74
C VAL A 233 -9.34 -3.90 -14.58
N ASN A 234 -9.87 -4.47 -15.66
CA ASN A 234 -11.18 -5.15 -15.67
C ASN A 234 -11.03 -6.65 -15.37
N ALA A 235 -10.65 -7.00 -14.14
CA ALA A 235 -10.43 -8.38 -13.69
C ALA A 235 -11.34 -8.77 -12.50
N GLN A 236 -12.42 -8.03 -12.29
CA GLN A 236 -13.28 -8.15 -11.10
C GLN A 236 -14.42 -9.16 -11.21
N LYS A 237 -14.62 -9.82 -12.35
CA LYS A 237 -15.78 -10.73 -12.56
C LYS A 237 -15.94 -11.81 -11.50
N ARG A 238 -14.83 -12.26 -10.90
CA ARG A 238 -14.78 -13.28 -9.86
C ARG A 238 -14.12 -12.79 -8.57
N ALA A 239 -13.92 -11.48 -8.43
CA ALA A 239 -13.26 -10.90 -7.28
C ALA A 239 -14.08 -11.14 -6.00
N VAL A 240 -13.44 -11.72 -4.99
CA VAL A 240 -14.06 -12.03 -3.69
C VAL A 240 -13.31 -11.35 -2.54
N ALA A 241 -12.06 -10.95 -2.75
CA ALA A 241 -11.28 -10.24 -1.74
C ALA A 241 -10.21 -9.35 -2.38
N VAL A 242 -9.91 -8.27 -1.68
CA VAL A 242 -8.79 -7.36 -1.93
C VAL A 242 -7.99 -7.27 -0.64
N HIS A 243 -6.69 -7.55 -0.71
CA HIS A 243 -5.78 -7.50 0.42
C HIS A 243 -4.84 -6.32 0.26
N HIS A 244 -4.85 -5.39 1.19
CA HIS A 244 -3.90 -4.27 1.25
C HIS A 244 -2.85 -4.59 2.32
N LEU A 245 -1.59 -4.74 1.93
CA LEU A 245 -0.47 -5.03 2.82
C LEU A 245 0.13 -3.77 3.42
N ASP A 246 0.18 -2.70 2.64
CA ASP A 246 0.64 -1.38 3.05
C ASP A 246 -0.36 -0.29 2.66
N THR A 247 -0.18 0.88 3.23
CA THR A 247 -1.01 2.04 2.91
C THR A 247 -0.31 2.89 1.86
N PRO A 248 -0.95 3.18 0.72
CA PRO A 248 -0.38 4.07 -0.28
C PRO A 248 -0.22 5.49 0.27
N TRP A 249 0.71 6.26 -0.30
CA TRP A 249 0.96 7.65 0.10
C TRP A 249 -0.22 8.59 -0.20
N VAL A 250 -1.07 8.23 -1.14
CA VAL A 250 -2.19 9.05 -1.61
C VAL A 250 -3.51 8.36 -1.27
N ARG A 251 -4.34 9.02 -0.45
CA ARG A 251 -5.58 8.45 0.11
C ARG A 251 -6.61 7.96 -0.92
N HIS A 252 -6.65 8.56 -2.11
CA HIS A 252 -7.63 8.22 -3.15
C HIS A 252 -7.23 7.04 -4.03
N GLU A 253 -6.07 6.43 -3.77
CA GLU A 253 -5.61 5.24 -4.47
C GLU A 253 -6.07 3.93 -3.77
N VAL A 254 -6.69 4.03 -2.61
CA VAL A 254 -7.32 2.87 -1.95
C VAL A 254 -8.71 2.68 -2.55
N ALA A 255 -8.82 1.68 -3.41
CA ALA A 255 -10.07 1.30 -4.06
C ALA A 255 -11.03 0.57 -3.10
#